data_a297e63d8266549965d8c1d41e509d25
#
_entry.id   a297e63d8266549965d8c1d41e509d25
#
_cell.length_a   1.000
_cell.length_b   1.000
_cell.length_c   1.000
_cell.angle_alpha   90.00
_cell.angle_beta   90.00
_cell.angle_gamma   90.00
#
_symmetry.space_group_name_H-M   'P 1'
#
loop_
_entity.id
_entity.type
_entity.pdbx_description
1 polymer ?
#
loop_
_entity_poly.entity_id
_entity_poly.type
_entity_poly.pdbx_seq_one_letter_code
_entity_poly.pdbx_strand_id
1 'polypeptide(L)'
;MLFSTFAHCTSLREVAASMLGLKGKMNRIRLKHIPYKSTLSDANKRRSHLVFQDVYYSLLREYHPIISDSRQSYAWENRLEIIDSGTISLFKDILSCVGKKPNTGKRKGGIKVHTQINLQGKVPKLIWFSAATTHDKQFLKHI
;
A
#
# COMPACT_ATOMS: atom_id res chain seq x y z
N MET A 1 7.29 -5.04 7.37
CA MET A 1 6.06 -4.32 6.94
C MET A 1 4.89 -5.28 6.74
N LEU A 2 4.93 -6.30 5.84
CA LEU A 2 3.79 -7.22 5.67
C LEU A 2 3.31 -7.83 7.00
N PHE A 3 4.23 -8.27 7.86
CA PHE A 3 3.87 -8.78 9.19
C PHE A 3 3.09 -7.75 10.02
N SER A 4 3.48 -6.48 10.01
CA SER A 4 2.77 -5.43 10.76
C SER A 4 1.34 -5.24 10.28
N THR A 5 1.11 -5.36 8.97
CA THR A 5 -0.23 -5.25 8.37
C THR A 5 -1.12 -6.43 8.78
N PHE A 6 -0.62 -7.66 8.64
CA PHE A 6 -1.39 -8.86 9.00
C PHE A 6 -1.61 -9.02 10.51
N ALA A 7 -0.65 -8.57 11.34
CA ALA A 7 -0.77 -8.59 12.79
C ALA A 7 -1.45 -7.35 13.37
N HIS A 8 -1.97 -6.45 12.53
CA HIS A 8 -2.63 -5.20 12.92
C HIS A 8 -1.82 -4.33 13.87
N CYS A 9 -0.48 -4.35 13.75
CA CYS A 9 0.40 -3.56 14.60
C CYS A 9 0.37 -2.09 14.20
N THR A 10 0.24 -1.20 15.18
CA THR A 10 0.18 0.25 14.98
C THR A 10 1.54 0.94 15.12
N SER A 11 2.54 0.27 15.68
CA SER A 11 3.88 0.81 15.90
C SER A 11 4.98 -0.23 15.68
N LEU A 12 6.21 0.25 15.35
CA LEU A 12 7.37 -0.64 15.22
C LEU A 12 7.76 -1.33 16.55
N ARG A 13 7.40 -0.73 17.69
CA ARG A 13 7.59 -1.36 19.01
C ARG A 13 6.67 -2.55 19.17
N GLU A 14 5.44 -2.40 18.78
CA GLU A 14 4.43 -3.47 18.79
C GLU A 14 4.80 -4.59 17.81
N VAL A 15 5.29 -4.24 16.61
CA VAL A 15 5.82 -5.22 15.66
C VAL A 15 6.94 -6.06 16.30
N ALA A 16 7.92 -5.42 16.94
CA ALA A 16 9.02 -6.13 17.58
C ALA A 16 8.55 -7.03 18.72
N ALA A 17 7.60 -6.55 19.54
CA ALA A 17 6.99 -7.32 20.63
C ALA A 17 6.19 -8.53 20.11
N SER A 18 5.36 -8.33 19.08
CA SER A 18 4.56 -9.41 18.49
C SER A 18 5.42 -10.48 17.82
N MET A 19 6.57 -10.09 17.24
CA MET A 19 7.52 -11.03 16.67
C MET A 19 8.18 -11.93 17.71
N LEU A 20 8.27 -11.51 18.98
CA LEU A 20 8.77 -12.37 20.06
C LEU A 20 7.91 -13.63 20.24
N GLY A 21 6.61 -13.53 20.04
CA GLY A 21 5.70 -14.68 20.05
C GLY A 21 5.97 -15.71 18.95
N LEU A 22 6.71 -15.31 17.89
CA LEU A 22 7.11 -16.20 16.79
C LEU A 22 8.46 -16.91 17.02
N LYS A 23 9.08 -16.75 18.19
CA LYS A 23 10.41 -17.30 18.48
C LYS A 23 10.54 -18.78 18.13
N GLY A 24 9.54 -19.60 18.40
CA GLY A 24 9.50 -21.02 18.04
C GLY A 24 9.28 -21.33 16.56
N LYS A 25 8.90 -20.33 15.74
CA LYS A 25 8.60 -20.48 14.32
C LYS A 25 9.60 -19.76 13.40
N MET A 26 10.69 -19.24 13.96
CA MET A 26 11.68 -18.42 13.24
C MET A 26 12.29 -19.13 12.05
N ASN A 27 12.56 -20.44 12.17
CA ASN A 27 13.12 -21.25 11.10
C ASN A 27 12.20 -21.28 9.85
N ARG A 28 10.89 -21.23 10.04
CA ARG A 28 9.91 -21.22 8.93
C ARG A 28 9.94 -19.92 8.14
N ILE A 29 10.23 -18.81 8.80
CA ILE A 29 10.35 -17.47 8.18
C ILE A 29 11.81 -17.11 7.87
N ARG A 30 12.74 -18.07 8.01
CA ARG A 30 14.17 -17.92 7.72
C ARG A 30 14.82 -16.74 8.45
N LEU A 31 14.37 -16.43 9.66
CA LEU A 31 14.98 -15.41 10.51
C LEU A 31 15.91 -16.05 11.52
N LYS A 32 17.15 -15.57 11.57
CA LYS A 32 18.14 -16.01 12.58
C LYS A 32 17.87 -15.37 13.94
N HIS A 33 17.45 -14.11 13.94
CA HIS A 33 17.16 -13.32 15.14
C HIS A 33 15.93 -12.46 14.94
N ILE A 34 15.22 -12.17 16.02
CA ILE A 34 14.11 -11.22 16.03
C ILE A 34 14.72 -9.80 15.99
N PRO A 35 14.33 -8.96 15.02
CA PRO A 35 14.89 -7.62 14.90
C PRO A 35 14.38 -6.72 16.02
N TYR A 36 15.28 -5.89 16.57
CA TYR A 36 14.90 -4.81 17.48
C TYR A 36 14.17 -3.69 16.75
N LYS A 37 13.44 -2.85 17.49
CA LYS A 37 12.76 -1.65 16.96
C LYS A 37 13.71 -0.76 16.15
N SER A 38 14.92 -0.52 16.64
CA SER A 38 15.96 0.27 15.96
C SER A 38 16.30 -0.32 14.60
N THR A 39 16.55 -1.62 14.54
CA THR A 39 16.86 -2.35 13.30
C THR A 39 15.73 -2.25 12.28
N LEU A 40 14.47 -2.35 12.74
CA LEU A 40 13.30 -2.17 11.88
C LEU A 40 13.19 -0.74 11.36
N SER A 41 13.44 0.25 12.22
CA SER A 41 13.43 1.66 11.86
C SER A 41 14.50 1.98 10.81
N ASP A 42 15.72 1.52 11.03
CA ASP A 42 16.85 1.74 10.11
C ASP A 42 16.64 1.03 8.77
N ALA A 43 16.12 -0.20 8.80
CA ALA A 43 15.76 -0.92 7.58
C ALA A 43 14.70 -0.16 6.78
N ASN A 44 13.71 0.40 7.47
CA ASN A 44 12.62 1.15 6.84
C ASN A 44 13.09 2.46 6.20
N LYS A 45 14.10 3.13 6.81
CA LYS A 45 14.71 4.35 6.25
C LYS A 45 15.59 4.06 5.03
N ARG A 46 16.31 2.93 5.04
CA ARG A 46 17.32 2.62 4.00
C ARG A 46 16.77 1.85 2.81
N ARG A 47 15.67 1.12 2.97
CA ARG A 47 15.10 0.29 1.89
C ARG A 47 14.12 1.07 1.06
N SER A 48 14.20 0.90 -0.26
CA SER A 48 13.24 1.49 -1.19
C SER A 48 11.85 0.88 -1.01
N HIS A 49 10.83 1.69 -1.13
CA HIS A 49 9.43 1.26 -1.18
C HIS A 49 9.12 0.42 -2.44
N LEU A 50 9.93 0.53 -3.49
CA LEU A 50 9.78 -0.21 -4.75
C LEU A 50 9.77 -1.74 -4.54
N VAL A 51 10.42 -2.24 -3.48
CA VAL A 51 10.35 -3.68 -3.12
C VAL A 51 8.91 -4.15 -2.94
N PHE A 52 8.03 -3.33 -2.37
CA PHE A 52 6.61 -3.69 -2.20
C PHE A 52 5.87 -3.68 -3.53
N GLN A 53 6.22 -2.76 -4.42
CA GLN A 53 5.69 -2.71 -5.77
C GLN A 53 6.07 -3.97 -6.56
N ASP A 54 7.34 -4.38 -6.52
CA ASP A 54 7.83 -5.58 -7.19
C ASP A 54 7.14 -6.84 -6.68
N VAL A 55 6.98 -6.96 -5.35
CA VAL A 55 6.25 -8.08 -4.72
C VAL A 55 4.80 -8.09 -5.19
N TYR A 56 4.13 -6.93 -5.21
CA TYR A 56 2.75 -6.81 -5.66
C TYR A 56 2.57 -7.27 -7.10
N TYR A 57 3.39 -6.75 -8.02
CA TYR A 57 3.29 -7.15 -9.44
C TYR A 57 3.69 -8.59 -9.68
N SER A 58 4.61 -9.14 -8.90
CA SER A 58 4.97 -10.56 -8.98
C SER A 58 3.80 -11.45 -8.58
N LEU A 59 3.15 -11.14 -7.47
CA LEU A 59 1.95 -11.84 -7.02
C LEU A 59 0.79 -11.68 -8.01
N LEU A 60 0.59 -10.46 -8.52
CA LEU A 60 -0.45 -10.21 -9.51
C LEU A 60 -0.25 -11.08 -10.76
N ARG A 61 0.97 -11.16 -11.26
CA ARG A 61 1.31 -11.99 -12.43
C ARG A 61 1.06 -13.47 -12.18
N GLU A 62 1.42 -13.95 -10.99
CA GLU A 62 1.27 -15.36 -10.62
C GLU A 62 -0.20 -15.76 -10.44
N TYR A 63 -0.97 -14.92 -9.78
CA TYR A 63 -2.36 -15.24 -9.43
C TYR A 63 -3.41 -14.70 -10.40
N HIS A 64 -3.04 -13.83 -11.34
CA HIS A 64 -3.96 -13.26 -12.33
C HIS A 64 -4.76 -14.33 -13.10
N PRO A 65 -4.17 -15.44 -13.58
CA PRO A 65 -4.93 -16.48 -14.28
C PRO A 65 -6.03 -17.09 -13.40
N ILE A 66 -5.73 -17.31 -12.11
CA ILE A 66 -6.68 -17.90 -11.16
C ILE A 66 -7.83 -16.93 -10.84
N ILE A 67 -7.52 -15.63 -10.75
CA ILE A 67 -8.51 -14.60 -10.43
C ILE A 67 -9.41 -14.28 -11.62
N SER A 68 -8.85 -14.35 -12.84
CA SER A 68 -9.58 -14.01 -14.07
C SER A 68 -10.46 -15.13 -14.60
N ASP A 69 -10.11 -16.39 -14.32
CA ASP A 69 -10.72 -17.56 -14.95
C ASP A 69 -12.07 -18.00 -14.35
N SER A 70 -12.48 -17.40 -13.25
CA SER A 70 -13.61 -17.88 -12.45
C SER A 70 -14.98 -17.31 -12.81
N ARG A 71 -15.12 -16.51 -13.90
CA ARG A 71 -16.38 -15.85 -14.26
C ARG A 71 -16.60 -15.79 -15.76
N GLN A 72 -17.78 -16.25 -16.20
CA GLN A 72 -18.32 -15.89 -17.52
C GLN A 72 -18.53 -14.37 -17.53
N SER A 73 -17.77 -13.67 -18.35
CA SER A 73 -17.89 -12.22 -18.49
C SER A 73 -18.32 -11.87 -19.90
N TYR A 74 -19.12 -10.82 -20.00
CA TYR A 74 -19.39 -10.22 -21.28
C TYR A 74 -18.12 -9.55 -21.83
N ALA A 75 -17.90 -9.60 -23.14
CA ALA A 75 -16.69 -9.06 -23.79
C ALA A 75 -16.45 -7.56 -23.49
N TRP A 76 -17.48 -6.79 -23.13
CA TRP A 76 -17.40 -5.38 -22.76
C TRP A 76 -16.89 -5.18 -21.33
N GLU A 77 -17.14 -6.12 -20.39
CA GLU A 77 -16.69 -6.04 -19.00
C GLU A 77 -15.16 -6.08 -18.89
N ASN A 78 -14.51 -6.76 -19.84
CA ASN A 78 -13.05 -6.83 -19.90
C ASN A 78 -12.38 -5.46 -20.18
N ARG A 79 -13.14 -4.52 -20.73
CA ARG A 79 -12.67 -3.17 -21.07
C ARG A 79 -13.04 -2.14 -20.03
N LEU A 80 -13.87 -2.50 -19.03
CA LEU A 80 -14.27 -1.57 -17.99
C LEU A 80 -13.22 -1.51 -16.88
N GLU A 81 -12.78 -0.29 -16.64
CA GLU A 81 -11.85 0.02 -15.56
C GLU A 81 -12.49 1.05 -14.64
N ILE A 82 -12.42 0.78 -13.35
CA ILE A 82 -12.90 1.66 -12.29
C ILE A 82 -11.72 2.48 -11.81
N ILE A 83 -11.90 3.79 -11.78
CA ILE A 83 -10.93 4.72 -11.23
C ILE A 83 -11.49 5.28 -9.93
N ASP A 84 -10.76 5.11 -8.86
CA ASP A 84 -11.10 5.68 -7.56
C ASP A 84 -9.90 6.42 -6.95
N SER A 85 -10.18 7.40 -6.12
CA SER A 85 -9.14 8.13 -5.38
C SER A 85 -9.50 8.29 -3.92
N GLY A 86 -8.65 7.73 -3.07
CA GLY A 86 -8.73 7.89 -1.62
C GLY A 86 -7.66 8.85 -1.10
N THR A 87 -7.94 9.55 0.00
CA THR A 87 -6.97 10.42 0.66
C THR A 87 -6.53 9.82 1.98
N ILE A 88 -5.24 9.57 2.12
CA ILE A 88 -4.60 9.17 3.37
C ILE A 88 -4.16 10.45 4.09
N SER A 89 -4.79 10.76 5.21
CA SER A 89 -4.39 11.90 6.06
C SER A 89 -3.14 11.55 6.84
N LEU A 90 -2.15 12.41 6.78
CA LEU A 90 -0.89 12.28 7.51
C LEU A 90 -0.77 13.36 8.58
N PHE A 91 0.00 13.05 9.64
CA PHE A 91 0.32 14.06 10.64
C PHE A 91 1.13 15.19 10.00
N LYS A 92 0.89 16.41 10.47
CA LYS A 92 1.50 17.65 9.96
C LYS A 92 3.02 17.60 9.88
N ASP A 93 3.65 16.88 10.82
CA ASP A 93 5.10 16.79 10.93
C ASP A 93 5.75 15.85 9.91
N ILE A 94 4.95 15.01 9.24
CA ILE A 94 5.44 14.04 8.25
C ILE A 94 5.45 14.64 6.84
N LEU A 95 4.47 15.50 6.51
CA LEU A 95 4.33 16.12 5.19
C LEU A 95 3.68 17.52 5.34
N SER A 96 4.47 18.48 5.79
CA SER A 96 4.01 19.84 6.04
C SER A 96 3.57 20.62 4.78
N CYS A 97 3.97 20.17 3.59
CA CYS A 97 3.78 20.92 2.34
C CYS A 97 2.70 20.36 1.41
N VAL A 98 2.10 19.20 1.70
CA VAL A 98 1.27 18.42 0.74
C VAL A 98 -0.21 18.37 1.12
N GLY A 99 -0.68 19.19 2.03
CA GLY A 99 -2.03 19.11 2.56
C GLY A 99 -3.02 20.13 1.97
N LYS A 100 -4.29 19.72 1.87
CA LYS A 100 -5.41 20.62 1.61
C LYS A 100 -5.59 21.55 2.82
N LYS A 101 -5.76 22.87 2.61
CA LYS A 101 -6.13 23.80 3.68
C LYS A 101 -7.54 23.46 4.17
N PRO A 102 -7.75 22.97 5.39
CA PRO A 102 -9.09 22.83 5.92
C PRO A 102 -9.66 24.20 6.24
N ASN A 103 -10.97 24.34 6.18
CA ASN A 103 -11.68 25.58 6.56
C ASN A 103 -11.41 26.01 8.01
N THR A 104 -10.85 25.13 8.83
CA THR A 104 -10.50 25.33 10.26
C THR A 104 -9.08 25.85 10.49
N GLY A 105 -8.34 26.26 9.46
CA GLY A 105 -7.02 26.91 9.59
C GLY A 105 -5.84 25.98 9.91
N LYS A 106 -6.05 24.71 10.26
CA LYS A 106 -4.97 23.74 10.53
C LYS A 106 -4.63 22.97 9.24
N ARG A 107 -3.41 23.16 8.73
CA ARG A 107 -2.90 22.39 7.59
C ARG A 107 -2.69 20.93 8.02
N LYS A 108 -3.38 20.00 7.35
CA LYS A 108 -3.14 18.58 7.49
C LYS A 108 -2.38 18.11 6.25
N GLY A 109 -1.29 17.38 6.42
CA GLY A 109 -0.62 16.70 5.34
C GLY A 109 -1.49 15.52 4.83
N GLY A 110 -1.41 15.22 3.56
CA GLY A 110 -2.13 14.08 3.00
C GLY A 110 -1.54 13.62 1.68
N ILE A 111 -1.63 12.33 1.45
CA ILE A 111 -1.32 11.70 0.17
C ILE A 111 -2.62 11.23 -0.44
N LYS A 112 -2.83 11.57 -1.70
CA LYS A 112 -3.92 11.04 -2.48
C LYS A 112 -3.45 9.80 -3.23
N VAL A 113 -4.21 8.74 -3.10
CA VAL A 113 -3.95 7.45 -3.75
C VAL A 113 -4.99 7.29 -4.84
N HIS A 114 -4.56 7.26 -6.08
CA HIS A 114 -5.41 6.98 -7.23
C HIS A 114 -5.23 5.52 -7.60
N THR A 115 -6.33 4.82 -7.77
CA THR A 115 -6.33 3.39 -8.04
C THR A 115 -7.17 3.11 -9.27
N GLN A 116 -6.61 2.37 -10.21
CA GLN A 116 -7.30 1.85 -11.39
C GLN A 116 -7.50 0.35 -11.19
N ILE A 117 -8.75 -0.09 -11.25
CA ILE A 117 -9.15 -1.47 -10.98
C ILE A 117 -9.89 -1.99 -12.20
N ASN A 118 -9.49 -3.14 -12.71
CA ASN A 118 -10.28 -3.84 -13.71
C ASN A 118 -11.55 -4.41 -13.04
N LEU A 119 -12.72 -4.20 -13.67
CA LEU A 119 -14.01 -4.62 -13.11
C LEU A 119 -14.07 -6.14 -12.86
N GLN A 120 -13.47 -6.93 -13.74
CA GLN A 120 -13.47 -8.38 -13.66
C GLN A 120 -12.55 -8.92 -12.59
N GLY A 121 -11.28 -8.52 -12.62
CA GLY A 121 -10.27 -9.02 -11.70
C GLY A 121 -10.40 -8.48 -10.29
N LYS A 122 -11.10 -7.34 -10.10
CA LYS A 122 -11.24 -6.63 -8.82
C LYS A 122 -9.91 -6.37 -8.11
N VAL A 123 -8.82 -6.37 -8.87
CA VAL A 123 -7.47 -6.16 -8.37
C VAL A 123 -6.92 -4.86 -8.96
N PRO A 124 -6.26 -4.03 -8.17
CA PRO A 124 -5.64 -2.81 -8.67
C PRO A 124 -4.60 -3.11 -9.75
N LYS A 125 -4.77 -2.50 -10.93
CA LYS A 125 -3.83 -2.60 -12.05
C LYS A 125 -2.75 -1.52 -11.98
N LEU A 126 -3.17 -0.32 -11.62
CA LEU A 126 -2.31 0.83 -11.46
C LEU A 126 -2.64 1.56 -10.15
N ILE A 127 -1.60 1.92 -9.41
CA ILE A 127 -1.72 2.73 -8.20
C ILE A 127 -0.75 3.92 -8.37
N TRP A 128 -1.29 5.12 -8.24
CA TRP A 128 -0.52 6.35 -8.34
C TRP A 128 -0.71 7.24 -7.11
N PHE A 129 0.39 7.77 -6.62
CA PHE A 129 0.40 8.63 -5.44
C PHE A 129 0.60 10.09 -5.85
N SER A 130 -0.20 10.97 -5.30
CA SER A 130 -0.09 12.40 -5.54
C SER A 130 -0.33 13.21 -4.26
N ALA A 131 -0.09 14.50 -4.31
CA ALA A 131 -0.47 15.41 -3.24
C ALA A 131 -1.99 15.40 -3.04
N ALA A 132 -2.46 15.52 -1.79
CA ALA A 132 -3.90 15.57 -1.49
C ALA A 132 -4.64 16.72 -2.18
N THR A 133 -3.90 17.72 -2.65
CA THR A 133 -4.42 18.88 -3.42
C THR A 133 -4.58 18.61 -4.90
N THR A 134 -4.04 17.48 -5.40
CA THR A 134 -4.05 17.15 -6.84
C THR A 134 -5.46 16.77 -7.28
N HIS A 135 -5.88 17.33 -8.42
CA HIS A 135 -7.16 17.00 -9.03
C HIS A 135 -7.12 15.61 -9.68
N ASP A 136 -8.22 14.85 -9.55
CA ASP A 136 -8.34 13.49 -10.09
C ASP A 136 -8.16 13.42 -11.61
N LYS A 137 -8.51 14.49 -12.31
CA LYS A 137 -8.28 14.60 -13.76
C LYS A 137 -6.81 14.47 -14.18
N GLN A 138 -5.88 14.77 -13.29
CA GLN A 138 -4.44 14.61 -13.61
C GLN A 138 -4.04 13.14 -13.71
N PHE A 139 -4.71 12.27 -12.98
CA PHE A 139 -4.47 10.82 -13.05
C PHE A 139 -4.78 10.24 -14.44
N LEU A 140 -5.80 10.79 -15.12
CA LEU A 140 -6.18 10.35 -16.48
C LEU A 140 -5.07 10.49 -17.51
N LYS A 141 -4.04 11.30 -17.23
CA LYS A 141 -2.88 11.45 -18.11
C LYS A 141 -1.87 10.31 -17.98
N HIS A 142 -2.01 9.48 -16.96
CA HIS A 142 -1.11 8.35 -16.66
C HIS A 142 -1.70 6.98 -17.06
N ILE A 143 -2.94 6.99 -17.53
CA ILE A 143 -3.64 5.83 -18.09
C ILE A 143 -3.52 5.85 -19.61
#